data_525b1e5b8778ece2132b2361b2e729b6
#
_entry.id   525b1e5b8778ece2132b2361b2e729b6
#
_cell.length_a   1.000
_cell.length_b   1.000
_cell.length_c   1.000
_cell.angle_alpha   90.00
_cell.angle_beta   90.00
_cell.angle_gamma   90.00
#
_symmetry.space_group_name_H-M   'P 1'
#
loop_
_entity.id
_entity.type
_entity.pdbx_description
1 polymer ?
#
loop_
_entity_poly.entity_id
_entity_poly.type
_entity_poly.pdbx_seq_one_letter_code
_entity_poly.pdbx_strand_id
1 'polypeptide(L)'
;MSYPLLERINAPGEIKNLPASDMPALCEEIRQFLIKSVSETGGHLSSNLGVVELTVALHRVLDFPQDKLLFDVGHQCYTHKLLTGRRAGFAQLRRKNGISGFPSPEESSCDAFIAGHGSAALSTAIGIARAKKLKNEPGKVVVIVGDGAFTGGMVYEGMNNVSKLNNLIVILNDNKMSISKNVGQMANYLTKLRTDPKYSHVKAHMETVLERIPVAGDAMVKVLQGGKQLIRRGIYKSTMFEEMGFQYIGPVNGHDVDMLTHTLTNLREQYAPIFLHIVTQKGKGLKPAEENPGEFHAVSSIDLNHLTNPELSPKDSFSSTFGCALADLGDDEPRLCGITAAMKYGTGLNFFKHRHPGRFFDVGMAEEHAVSFAAGLASQGLLPVVAIYSTFFQRAYDQIIHDVNLMQLDVLFAVDRAGLVPGDGATHQGIYDVAFFSNVNIPVFAPANYAELRYWLTYLVREARGPRTIRYARGEENPALAALPCTGKRFDLLEPAAGARIALVSYGAETEEIIAARDLLAQNGQQADCVKLTQIYPLPDGLCDALTPYDTILFAEDSVRTGSIGEQLGFALQQCSWQGSYLLHAVDNTHLLHANVPELRKDQQLDAAALCTDILNHLKEKQA
;
A
#
# COMPACT_ATOMS: atom_id res chain seq x y z
N MET A 1 -23.43 5.18 21.73
CA MET A 1 -24.35 5.71 20.70
C MET A 1 -25.16 4.54 20.18
N SER A 2 -26.44 4.73 19.85
CA SER A 2 -27.30 3.73 19.20
C SER A 2 -27.35 4.02 17.72
N TYR A 3 -27.41 2.97 16.88
CA TYR A 3 -27.43 3.05 15.42
C TYR A 3 -28.65 2.24 14.90
N PRO A 4 -29.87 2.71 15.16
CA PRO A 4 -31.08 1.90 15.00
C PRO A 4 -31.35 1.45 13.57
N LEU A 5 -30.93 2.20 12.55
CA LEU A 5 -31.05 1.78 11.14
C LEU A 5 -29.95 0.79 10.75
N LEU A 6 -28.70 1.08 11.12
CA LEU A 6 -27.56 0.21 10.84
C LEU A 6 -27.69 -1.14 11.56
N GLU A 7 -28.27 -1.17 12.76
CA GLU A 7 -28.52 -2.38 13.54
C GLU A 7 -29.51 -3.35 12.90
N ARG A 8 -30.30 -2.89 11.96
CA ARG A 8 -31.24 -3.70 11.17
C ARG A 8 -30.60 -4.38 9.96
N ILE A 9 -29.32 -4.10 9.68
CA ILE A 9 -28.58 -4.64 8.53
C ILE A 9 -27.54 -5.62 9.06
N ASN A 10 -27.80 -6.92 8.92
CA ASN A 10 -26.95 -8.01 9.40
C ASN A 10 -26.52 -8.98 8.29
N ALA A 11 -27.09 -8.81 7.10
CA ALA A 11 -26.78 -9.63 5.92
C ALA A 11 -26.82 -8.79 4.63
N PRO A 12 -26.13 -9.23 3.56
CA PRO A 12 -26.20 -8.59 2.25
C PRO A 12 -27.64 -8.50 1.75
N GLY A 13 -28.02 -7.34 1.22
CA GLY A 13 -29.36 -7.09 0.65
C GLY A 13 -30.41 -6.62 1.65
N GLU A 14 -30.22 -6.75 2.96
CA GLU A 14 -31.22 -6.29 3.95
C GLU A 14 -31.46 -4.77 3.90
N ILE A 15 -30.48 -3.99 3.46
CA ILE A 15 -30.66 -2.55 3.20
C ILE A 15 -31.82 -2.25 2.23
N LYS A 16 -32.15 -3.17 1.33
CA LYS A 16 -33.26 -3.01 0.37
C LYS A 16 -34.62 -3.02 1.04
N ASN A 17 -34.72 -3.55 2.26
CA ASN A 17 -35.94 -3.61 3.07
C ASN A 17 -36.21 -2.28 3.80
N LEU A 18 -35.24 -1.36 3.84
CA LEU A 18 -35.41 -0.06 4.45
C LEU A 18 -36.06 0.92 3.47
N PRO A 19 -36.96 1.85 3.94
CA PRO A 19 -37.50 2.92 3.10
C PRO A 19 -36.39 3.78 2.48
N ALA A 20 -36.60 4.28 1.29
CA ALA A 20 -35.67 5.20 0.65
C ALA A 20 -35.45 6.48 1.48
N SER A 21 -36.50 6.97 2.15
CA SER A 21 -36.45 8.13 3.05
C SER A 21 -35.46 7.99 4.21
N ASP A 22 -35.12 6.76 4.60
CA ASP A 22 -34.21 6.49 5.72
C ASP A 22 -32.73 6.51 5.29
N MET A 23 -32.44 6.55 3.99
CA MET A 23 -31.07 6.43 3.49
C MET A 23 -30.13 7.57 3.96
N PRO A 24 -30.56 8.85 3.96
CA PRO A 24 -29.71 9.91 4.50
C PRO A 24 -29.36 9.72 5.99
N ALA A 25 -30.34 9.28 6.80
CA ALA A 25 -30.12 8.99 8.22
C ALA A 25 -29.19 7.77 8.43
N LEU A 26 -29.35 6.72 7.62
CA LEU A 26 -28.45 5.56 7.62
C LEU A 26 -27.01 5.96 7.26
N CYS A 27 -26.80 6.82 6.26
CA CYS A 27 -25.48 7.33 5.92
C CYS A 27 -24.82 8.04 7.10
N GLU A 28 -25.60 8.83 7.86
CA GLU A 28 -25.06 9.51 9.04
C GLU A 28 -24.74 8.52 10.18
N GLU A 29 -25.58 7.53 10.44
CA GLU A 29 -25.30 6.47 11.43
C GLU A 29 -24.00 5.70 11.06
N ILE A 30 -23.84 5.32 9.79
CA ILE A 30 -22.62 4.67 9.30
C ILE A 30 -21.40 5.56 9.53
N ARG A 31 -21.49 6.86 9.22
CA ARG A 31 -20.41 7.82 9.39
C ARG A 31 -19.98 7.93 10.85
N GLN A 32 -20.93 8.10 11.75
CA GLN A 32 -20.66 8.17 13.19
C GLN A 32 -20.09 6.86 13.74
N PHE A 33 -20.58 5.71 13.28
CA PHE A 33 -20.02 4.41 13.62
C PHE A 33 -18.57 4.28 13.18
N LEU A 34 -18.24 4.66 11.94
CA LEU A 34 -16.88 4.60 11.40
C LEU A 34 -15.93 5.54 12.15
N ILE A 35 -16.35 6.78 12.42
CA ILE A 35 -15.55 7.73 13.21
C ILE A 35 -15.18 7.11 14.56
N LYS A 36 -16.17 6.57 15.29
CA LYS A 36 -15.94 5.93 16.58
C LYS A 36 -15.03 4.71 16.48
N SER A 37 -15.37 3.74 15.62
CA SER A 37 -14.63 2.48 15.52
C SER A 37 -13.18 2.70 15.09
N VAL A 38 -12.94 3.55 14.09
CA VAL A 38 -11.58 3.79 13.57
C VAL A 38 -10.76 4.63 14.56
N SER A 39 -11.37 5.52 15.36
CA SER A 39 -10.63 6.21 16.42
C SER A 39 -10.12 5.26 17.50
N GLU A 40 -10.81 4.15 17.75
CA GLU A 40 -10.44 3.14 18.76
C GLU A 40 -9.43 2.11 18.23
N THR A 41 -9.57 1.68 16.97
CA THR A 41 -8.77 0.58 16.40
C THR A 41 -7.63 1.05 15.50
N GLY A 42 -7.69 2.29 15.02
CA GLY A 42 -6.91 2.75 13.87
C GLY A 42 -7.52 2.26 12.56
N GLY A 43 -7.04 2.81 11.45
CA GLY A 43 -7.49 2.42 10.10
C GLY A 43 -7.58 3.59 9.13
N HIS A 44 -8.25 3.36 7.99
CA HIS A 44 -8.41 4.36 6.95
C HIS A 44 -9.71 5.14 7.18
N LEU A 45 -9.62 6.40 7.66
CA LEU A 45 -10.80 7.16 8.06
C LEU A 45 -11.33 8.05 6.95
N SER A 46 -10.53 9.02 6.48
CA SER A 46 -11.01 10.05 5.55
C SER A 46 -11.54 9.49 4.22
N SER A 47 -10.92 8.42 3.72
CA SER A 47 -11.33 7.77 2.47
C SER A 47 -12.68 7.06 2.60
N ASN A 48 -12.95 6.42 3.74
CA ASN A 48 -14.22 5.77 4.02
C ASN A 48 -15.35 6.76 4.22
N LEU A 49 -15.12 7.86 4.95
CA LEU A 49 -16.11 8.91 5.16
C LEU A 49 -16.54 9.57 3.84
N GLY A 50 -15.65 9.62 2.84
CA GLY A 50 -15.93 10.20 1.53
C GLY A 50 -16.81 9.36 0.61
N VAL A 51 -17.06 8.08 0.90
CA VAL A 51 -17.78 7.15 -0.01
C VAL A 51 -18.99 6.47 0.64
N VAL A 52 -19.49 6.97 1.76
CA VAL A 52 -20.61 6.36 2.48
C VAL A 52 -21.85 6.33 1.59
N GLU A 53 -22.29 7.47 1.05
CA GLU A 53 -23.49 7.60 0.21
C GLU A 53 -23.37 6.76 -1.07
N LEU A 54 -22.20 6.77 -1.73
CA LEU A 54 -21.94 5.94 -2.90
C LEU A 54 -22.12 4.46 -2.58
N THR A 55 -21.54 3.99 -1.48
CA THR A 55 -21.56 2.57 -1.11
C THR A 55 -22.98 2.15 -0.71
N VAL A 56 -23.73 3.00 0.02
CA VAL A 56 -25.13 2.79 0.34
C VAL A 56 -25.98 2.67 -0.94
N ALA A 57 -25.81 3.60 -1.89
CA ALA A 57 -26.53 3.56 -3.17
C ALA A 57 -26.22 2.29 -3.98
N LEU A 58 -24.95 1.85 -4.01
CA LEU A 58 -24.55 0.60 -4.65
C LEU A 58 -25.23 -0.61 -4.01
N HIS A 59 -25.30 -0.69 -2.68
CA HIS A 59 -25.97 -1.77 -1.98
C HIS A 59 -27.50 -1.76 -2.13
N ARG A 60 -28.08 -0.61 -2.43
CA ARG A 60 -29.52 -0.51 -2.79
C ARG A 60 -29.81 -1.10 -4.15
N VAL A 61 -28.85 -1.03 -5.09
CA VAL A 61 -29.04 -1.40 -6.49
C VAL A 61 -28.51 -2.78 -6.83
N LEU A 62 -27.32 -3.14 -6.32
CA LEU A 62 -26.66 -4.40 -6.66
C LEU A 62 -27.19 -5.58 -5.86
N ASP A 63 -27.08 -6.79 -6.43
CA ASP A 63 -27.46 -8.06 -5.84
C ASP A 63 -26.20 -8.89 -5.52
N PHE A 64 -25.74 -8.79 -4.27
CA PHE A 64 -24.56 -9.55 -3.80
C PHE A 64 -24.94 -10.97 -3.40
N PRO A 65 -24.08 -11.97 -3.67
CA PRO A 65 -22.74 -11.89 -4.29
C PRO A 65 -22.75 -12.04 -5.82
N GLN A 66 -23.92 -12.00 -6.49
CA GLN A 66 -24.05 -12.20 -7.93
C GLN A 66 -23.42 -11.02 -8.69
N ASP A 67 -23.75 -9.80 -8.35
CA ASP A 67 -23.03 -8.61 -8.80
C ASP A 67 -21.69 -8.53 -8.08
N LYS A 68 -20.65 -8.03 -8.74
CA LYS A 68 -19.32 -7.92 -8.20
C LYS A 68 -18.92 -6.47 -8.00
N LEU A 69 -18.50 -6.11 -6.78
CA LEU A 69 -17.98 -4.79 -6.44
C LEU A 69 -16.50 -4.92 -6.12
N LEU A 70 -15.67 -4.15 -6.84
CA LEU A 70 -14.24 -4.05 -6.63
C LEU A 70 -13.88 -2.62 -6.20
N PHE A 71 -12.90 -2.52 -5.32
CA PHE A 71 -12.34 -1.26 -4.87
C PHE A 71 -10.88 -1.19 -5.29
N ASP A 72 -10.49 -0.15 -6.02
CA ASP A 72 -9.07 0.10 -6.28
C ASP A 72 -8.38 0.55 -4.98
N VAL A 73 -7.19 0.06 -4.69
CA VAL A 73 -6.54 0.10 -3.38
C VAL A 73 -7.33 -0.67 -2.31
N GLY A 74 -8.62 -0.43 -2.18
CA GLY A 74 -9.51 -1.16 -1.28
C GLY A 74 -9.67 -0.59 0.13
N HIS A 75 -8.91 0.44 0.50
CA HIS A 75 -8.93 1.06 1.82
C HIS A 75 -10.23 1.80 2.16
N GLN A 76 -11.14 2.00 1.20
CA GLN A 76 -12.44 2.66 1.33
C GLN A 76 -13.63 1.66 1.42
N CYS A 77 -13.39 0.41 1.83
CA CYS A 77 -14.39 -0.66 1.81
C CYS A 77 -15.22 -0.81 3.12
N TYR A 78 -15.01 0.03 4.13
CA TYR A 78 -15.61 -0.21 5.46
C TYR A 78 -17.13 -0.16 5.46
N THR A 79 -17.74 0.77 4.74
CA THR A 79 -19.20 0.81 4.56
C THR A 79 -19.71 -0.48 3.89
N HIS A 80 -18.98 -1.02 2.91
CA HIS A 80 -19.31 -2.32 2.28
C HIS A 80 -19.25 -3.46 3.31
N LYS A 81 -18.23 -3.50 4.18
CA LYS A 81 -18.14 -4.49 5.27
C LYS A 81 -19.32 -4.38 6.25
N LEU A 82 -19.72 -3.16 6.62
CA LEU A 82 -20.90 -2.94 7.48
C LEU A 82 -22.17 -3.49 6.83
N LEU A 83 -22.42 -3.14 5.57
CA LEU A 83 -23.64 -3.52 4.83
C LEU A 83 -23.67 -5.00 4.41
N THR A 84 -22.57 -5.74 4.61
CA THR A 84 -22.46 -7.19 4.39
C THR A 84 -22.43 -7.99 5.70
N GLY A 85 -22.84 -7.38 6.84
CA GLY A 85 -23.06 -8.05 8.11
C GLY A 85 -21.84 -8.17 9.03
N ARG A 86 -20.72 -7.49 8.70
CA ARG A 86 -19.46 -7.58 9.48
C ARG A 86 -19.31 -6.53 10.57
N ARG A 87 -20.42 -5.88 11.01
CA ARG A 87 -20.40 -4.79 12.01
C ARG A 87 -19.68 -5.18 13.30
N ALA A 88 -19.94 -6.37 13.84
CA ALA A 88 -19.31 -6.85 15.08
C ALA A 88 -17.78 -6.95 14.97
N GLY A 89 -17.26 -7.27 13.78
CA GLY A 89 -15.83 -7.40 13.51
C GLY A 89 -15.05 -6.09 13.64
N PHE A 90 -15.71 -4.93 13.60
CA PHE A 90 -15.05 -3.63 13.70
C PHE A 90 -14.36 -3.39 15.05
N ALA A 91 -14.78 -4.06 16.12
CA ALA A 91 -14.10 -4.03 17.42
C ALA A 91 -12.67 -4.60 17.34
N GLN A 92 -12.39 -5.43 16.33
CA GLN A 92 -11.08 -6.05 16.06
C GLN A 92 -10.56 -5.71 14.65
N LEU A 93 -10.98 -4.55 14.09
CA LEU A 93 -10.51 -4.10 12.77
C LEU A 93 -8.98 -4.00 12.76
N ARG A 94 -8.32 -4.65 11.79
CA ARG A 94 -6.86 -4.68 11.60
C ARG A 94 -6.05 -5.27 12.75
N ARG A 95 -6.70 -6.01 13.66
CA ARG A 95 -6.05 -6.74 14.76
C ARG A 95 -6.06 -8.23 14.47
N LYS A 96 -5.13 -8.96 15.08
CA LYS A 96 -5.04 -10.43 14.94
C LYS A 96 -6.40 -11.09 15.19
N ASN A 97 -6.80 -12.01 14.30
CA ASN A 97 -8.09 -12.69 14.30
C ASN A 97 -9.32 -11.77 14.10
N GLY A 98 -9.11 -10.52 13.74
CA GLY A 98 -10.17 -9.57 13.41
C GLY A 98 -10.44 -9.48 11.90
N ILE A 99 -11.13 -8.42 11.48
CA ILE A 99 -11.38 -8.15 10.06
C ILE A 99 -10.28 -7.26 9.47
N SER A 100 -9.96 -7.52 8.20
CA SER A 100 -8.97 -6.76 7.42
C SER A 100 -9.42 -5.32 7.17
N GLY A 101 -8.47 -4.41 7.04
CA GLY A 101 -8.69 -3.05 6.55
C GLY A 101 -8.96 -2.95 5.04
N PHE A 102 -8.94 -4.08 4.32
CA PHE A 102 -9.15 -4.20 2.88
C PHE A 102 -10.20 -5.27 2.57
N PRO A 103 -10.76 -5.31 1.34
CA PRO A 103 -11.60 -6.42 0.91
C PRO A 103 -10.85 -7.75 1.00
N SER A 104 -11.50 -8.79 1.52
CA SER A 104 -10.97 -10.14 1.61
C SER A 104 -12.03 -11.18 1.28
N PRO A 105 -11.86 -11.95 0.19
CA PRO A 105 -12.77 -13.04 -0.16
C PRO A 105 -12.86 -14.14 0.93
N GLU A 106 -11.86 -14.25 1.79
CA GLU A 106 -11.88 -15.15 2.94
C GLU A 106 -12.86 -14.72 4.03
N GLU A 107 -13.15 -13.41 4.15
CA GLU A 107 -14.10 -12.87 5.12
C GLU A 107 -15.55 -12.95 4.60
N SER A 108 -15.77 -12.74 3.31
CA SER A 108 -17.09 -12.66 2.73
C SER A 108 -17.09 -12.95 1.23
N SER A 109 -18.08 -13.75 0.76
CA SER A 109 -18.32 -13.96 -0.67
C SER A 109 -18.75 -12.66 -1.42
N CYS A 110 -19.06 -11.59 -0.69
CA CYS A 110 -19.38 -10.28 -1.26
C CYS A 110 -18.12 -9.50 -1.63
N ASP A 111 -16.96 -9.84 -1.07
CA ASP A 111 -15.67 -9.26 -1.44
C ASP A 111 -15.18 -9.98 -2.71
N ALA A 112 -15.33 -9.33 -3.86
CA ALA A 112 -15.12 -9.96 -5.16
C ALA A 112 -13.65 -10.32 -5.45
N PHE A 113 -12.72 -9.59 -4.85
CA PHE A 113 -11.29 -9.77 -5.06
C PHE A 113 -10.48 -9.12 -3.91
N ILE A 114 -9.28 -9.63 -3.66
CA ILE A 114 -8.34 -8.99 -2.72
C ILE A 114 -7.87 -7.64 -3.26
N ALA A 115 -7.68 -6.68 -2.39
CA ALA A 115 -7.15 -5.36 -2.75
C ALA A 115 -6.11 -4.91 -1.72
N GLY A 116 -5.32 -3.89 -2.06
CA GLY A 116 -4.23 -3.33 -1.26
C GLY A 116 -3.33 -2.41 -2.08
N HIS A 117 -3.03 -2.82 -3.32
CA HIS A 117 -2.25 -2.04 -4.28
C HIS A 117 -3.17 -1.27 -5.22
N GLY A 118 -2.76 -0.05 -5.61
CA GLY A 118 -3.56 0.81 -6.47
C GLY A 118 -3.44 0.47 -7.96
N SER A 119 -4.37 1.02 -8.76
CA SER A 119 -4.41 0.99 -10.23
C SER A 119 -4.69 -0.37 -10.88
N ALA A 120 -4.77 -1.49 -10.12
CA ALA A 120 -4.96 -2.83 -10.67
C ALA A 120 -6.43 -3.28 -10.77
N ALA A 121 -7.33 -2.66 -9.99
CA ALA A 121 -8.70 -3.15 -9.86
C ALA A 121 -9.50 -3.07 -11.17
N LEU A 122 -9.22 -2.10 -12.05
CA LEU A 122 -9.90 -2.01 -13.36
C LEU A 122 -9.56 -3.22 -14.23
N SER A 123 -8.30 -3.61 -14.32
CA SER A 123 -7.86 -4.80 -15.09
C SER A 123 -8.50 -6.07 -14.56
N THR A 124 -8.55 -6.22 -13.22
CA THR A 124 -9.23 -7.34 -12.56
C THR A 124 -10.73 -7.35 -12.86
N ALA A 125 -11.40 -6.19 -12.78
CA ALA A 125 -12.83 -6.06 -13.09
C ALA A 125 -13.14 -6.44 -14.54
N ILE A 126 -12.30 -6.05 -15.50
CA ILE A 126 -12.41 -6.45 -16.91
C ILE A 126 -12.30 -7.98 -17.03
N GLY A 127 -11.34 -8.61 -16.37
CA GLY A 127 -11.18 -10.07 -16.33
C GLY A 127 -12.43 -10.77 -15.81
N ILE A 128 -12.98 -10.32 -14.67
CA ILE A 128 -14.21 -10.86 -14.08
C ILE A 128 -15.40 -10.65 -15.04
N ALA A 129 -15.57 -9.46 -15.61
CA ALA A 129 -16.66 -9.16 -16.54
C ALA A 129 -16.59 -10.05 -17.81
N ARG A 130 -15.41 -10.32 -18.32
CA ARG A 130 -15.16 -11.27 -19.43
C ARG A 130 -15.51 -12.70 -19.03
N ALA A 131 -15.06 -13.15 -17.86
CA ALA A 131 -15.34 -14.50 -17.37
C ALA A 131 -16.84 -14.74 -17.22
N LYS A 132 -17.58 -13.80 -16.61
CA LYS A 132 -19.06 -13.87 -16.52
C LYS A 132 -19.70 -14.00 -17.89
N LYS A 133 -19.24 -13.21 -18.87
CA LYS A 133 -19.75 -13.26 -20.23
C LYS A 133 -19.49 -14.59 -20.93
N LEU A 134 -18.28 -15.14 -20.78
CA LEU A 134 -17.90 -16.44 -21.35
C LEU A 134 -18.71 -17.59 -20.76
N LYS A 135 -19.03 -17.51 -19.47
CA LYS A 135 -19.84 -18.51 -18.75
C LYS A 135 -21.35 -18.26 -18.86
N ASN A 136 -21.79 -17.19 -19.55
CA ASN A 136 -23.18 -16.75 -19.56
C ASN A 136 -23.77 -16.51 -18.15
N GLU A 137 -22.94 -16.08 -17.20
CA GLU A 137 -23.36 -15.73 -15.84
C GLU A 137 -23.94 -14.31 -15.79
N PRO A 138 -25.12 -14.13 -15.19
CA PRO A 138 -25.73 -12.81 -15.05
C PRO A 138 -24.98 -11.95 -14.01
N GLY A 139 -25.32 -10.65 -13.99
CA GLY A 139 -24.83 -9.67 -13.01
C GLY A 139 -23.79 -8.72 -13.56
N LYS A 140 -23.73 -7.55 -12.94
CA LYS A 140 -22.80 -6.48 -13.26
C LYS A 140 -21.49 -6.63 -12.50
N VAL A 141 -20.44 -6.05 -13.05
CA VAL A 141 -19.15 -5.85 -12.38
C VAL A 141 -18.95 -4.35 -12.24
N VAL A 142 -18.84 -3.90 -10.99
CA VAL A 142 -18.64 -2.49 -10.65
C VAL A 142 -17.25 -2.35 -10.03
N VAL A 143 -16.48 -1.37 -10.50
CA VAL A 143 -15.17 -1.04 -9.92
C VAL A 143 -15.12 0.44 -9.56
N ILE A 144 -14.73 0.72 -8.31
CA ILE A 144 -14.51 2.07 -7.81
C ILE A 144 -13.01 2.36 -7.90
N VAL A 145 -12.64 3.38 -8.67
CA VAL A 145 -11.25 3.83 -8.84
C VAL A 145 -11.16 5.27 -8.32
N GLY A 146 -10.28 5.51 -7.34
CA GLY A 146 -10.00 6.87 -6.87
C GLY A 146 -9.17 7.65 -7.88
N ASP A 147 -9.34 8.97 -7.89
CA ASP A 147 -8.58 9.89 -8.75
C ASP A 147 -7.06 9.83 -8.54
N GLY A 148 -6.59 9.50 -7.32
CA GLY A 148 -5.18 9.19 -7.05
C GLY A 148 -4.71 7.93 -7.77
N ALA A 149 -5.47 6.83 -7.71
CA ALA A 149 -5.15 5.58 -8.40
C ALA A 149 -5.18 5.74 -9.93
N PHE A 150 -5.92 6.73 -10.42
CA PHE A 150 -6.01 7.09 -11.84
C PHE A 150 -4.70 7.71 -12.39
N THR A 151 -3.70 7.95 -11.56
CA THR A 151 -2.36 8.37 -11.99
C THR A 151 -1.47 7.19 -12.41
N GLY A 152 -1.81 5.96 -12.06
CA GLY A 152 -1.05 4.76 -12.39
C GLY A 152 -1.29 4.24 -13.82
N GLY A 153 -0.26 3.67 -14.44
CA GLY A 153 -0.28 3.22 -15.83
C GLY A 153 -1.30 2.11 -16.12
N MET A 154 -1.45 1.14 -15.23
CA MET A 154 -2.35 -0.01 -15.41
C MET A 154 -3.82 0.37 -15.61
N VAL A 155 -4.28 1.51 -15.10
CA VAL A 155 -5.64 2.00 -15.37
C VAL A 155 -5.84 2.27 -16.87
N TYR A 156 -4.84 2.89 -17.53
CA TYR A 156 -4.88 3.18 -18.97
C TYR A 156 -4.77 1.90 -19.81
N GLU A 157 -3.94 0.95 -19.39
CA GLU A 157 -3.87 -0.38 -19.99
C GLU A 157 -5.23 -1.10 -19.90
N GLY A 158 -5.86 -1.05 -18.73
CA GLY A 158 -7.21 -1.57 -18.53
C GLY A 158 -8.23 -0.89 -19.44
N MET A 159 -8.28 0.44 -19.47
CA MET A 159 -9.21 1.19 -20.33
C MET A 159 -9.03 0.84 -21.81
N ASN A 160 -7.80 0.69 -22.27
CA ASN A 160 -7.49 0.31 -23.66
C ASN A 160 -8.03 -1.08 -24.05
N ASN A 161 -8.33 -1.94 -23.07
CA ASN A 161 -8.79 -3.33 -23.29
C ASN A 161 -10.29 -3.55 -22.98
N VAL A 162 -11.07 -2.50 -22.78
CA VAL A 162 -12.48 -2.57 -22.31
C VAL A 162 -13.48 -3.06 -23.37
N SER A 163 -13.15 -3.11 -24.65
CA SER A 163 -14.10 -3.30 -25.75
C SER A 163 -15.21 -4.34 -25.51
N LYS A 164 -16.46 -3.97 -25.82
CA LYS A 164 -17.68 -4.83 -25.84
C LYS A 164 -18.08 -5.47 -24.49
N LEU A 165 -17.80 -4.81 -23.36
CA LEU A 165 -18.24 -5.24 -22.02
C LEU A 165 -19.48 -4.46 -21.60
N ASN A 166 -20.66 -5.03 -21.78
CA ASN A 166 -21.95 -4.41 -21.39
C ASN A 166 -22.33 -4.65 -19.92
N ASN A 167 -21.53 -5.42 -19.21
CA ASN A 167 -21.72 -5.74 -17.80
C ASN A 167 -20.72 -5.03 -16.87
N LEU A 168 -19.92 -4.07 -17.38
CA LEU A 168 -18.91 -3.34 -16.63
C LEU A 168 -19.36 -1.89 -16.35
N ILE A 169 -19.24 -1.46 -15.09
CA ILE A 169 -19.41 -0.09 -14.64
C ILE A 169 -18.13 0.33 -13.92
N VAL A 170 -17.43 1.32 -14.45
CA VAL A 170 -16.28 1.97 -13.82
C VAL A 170 -16.75 3.24 -13.14
N ILE A 171 -16.52 3.40 -11.86
CA ILE A 171 -16.84 4.60 -11.08
C ILE A 171 -15.54 5.30 -10.74
N LEU A 172 -15.32 6.48 -11.32
CA LEU A 172 -14.26 7.37 -10.91
C LEU A 172 -14.73 8.19 -9.70
N ASN A 173 -14.10 7.97 -8.57
CA ASN A 173 -14.32 8.76 -7.36
C ASN A 173 -13.31 9.92 -7.30
N ASP A 174 -13.74 11.09 -7.77
CA ASP A 174 -12.93 12.30 -7.84
C ASP A 174 -13.13 13.15 -6.57
N ASN A 175 -12.14 13.11 -5.68
CA ASN A 175 -12.11 13.94 -4.47
C ASN A 175 -10.94 14.94 -4.43
N LYS A 176 -10.20 15.09 -5.52
CA LYS A 176 -9.04 15.99 -5.71
C LYS A 176 -7.82 15.62 -4.87
N MET A 177 -7.83 14.47 -4.22
CA MET A 177 -6.83 14.05 -3.24
C MET A 177 -6.48 12.57 -3.39
N SER A 178 -5.17 12.30 -3.41
CA SER A 178 -4.63 11.01 -2.97
C SER A 178 -4.33 11.06 -1.46
N ILE A 179 -3.13 10.72 -1.01
CA ILE A 179 -2.63 11.09 0.33
C ILE A 179 -2.31 12.60 0.38
N SER A 180 -1.88 13.17 -0.75
CA SER A 180 -1.69 14.62 -0.98
C SER A 180 -2.57 15.09 -2.15
N LYS A 181 -2.56 16.40 -2.47
CA LYS A 181 -3.24 16.90 -3.67
C LYS A 181 -2.71 16.16 -4.89
N ASN A 182 -3.62 15.72 -5.76
CA ASN A 182 -3.26 15.01 -6.98
C ASN A 182 -2.36 15.86 -7.87
N VAL A 183 -1.40 15.20 -8.50
CA VAL A 183 -0.40 15.82 -9.38
C VAL A 183 -0.64 15.42 -10.84
N GLY A 184 -0.05 16.20 -11.76
CA GLY A 184 -0.01 15.88 -13.18
C GLY A 184 -1.21 16.37 -14.00
N GLN A 185 -1.15 16.11 -15.30
CA GLN A 185 -2.11 16.61 -16.29
C GLN A 185 -3.49 15.98 -16.16
N MET A 186 -3.59 14.74 -15.65
CA MET A 186 -4.86 14.09 -15.41
C MET A 186 -5.69 14.83 -14.34
N ALA A 187 -5.07 15.28 -13.25
CA ALA A 187 -5.73 16.09 -12.25
C ALA A 187 -6.27 17.42 -12.84
N ASN A 188 -5.49 18.04 -13.73
CA ASN A 188 -5.92 19.23 -14.47
C ASN A 188 -7.11 18.93 -15.42
N TYR A 189 -7.06 17.78 -16.12
CA TYR A 189 -8.15 17.34 -17.01
C TYR A 189 -9.45 17.11 -16.24
N LEU A 190 -9.41 16.39 -15.13
CA LEU A 190 -10.59 16.16 -14.26
C LEU A 190 -11.13 17.48 -13.70
N THR A 191 -10.24 18.42 -13.35
CA THR A 191 -10.65 19.76 -12.91
C THR A 191 -11.42 20.49 -14.01
N LYS A 192 -10.97 20.44 -15.27
CA LYS A 192 -11.69 21.03 -16.41
C LYS A 192 -13.06 20.38 -16.59
N LEU A 193 -13.17 19.05 -16.51
CA LEU A 193 -14.46 18.36 -16.61
C LEU A 193 -15.46 18.81 -15.53
N ARG A 194 -14.99 19.02 -14.29
CA ARG A 194 -15.85 19.49 -13.18
C ARG A 194 -16.33 20.93 -13.35
N THR A 195 -15.51 21.80 -13.94
CA THR A 195 -15.76 23.25 -14.02
C THR A 195 -16.35 23.71 -15.33
N ASP A 196 -16.41 22.84 -16.35
CA ASP A 196 -17.00 23.21 -17.66
C ASP A 196 -18.52 23.38 -17.52
N PRO A 197 -19.07 24.58 -17.81
CA PRO A 197 -20.51 24.85 -17.74
C PRO A 197 -21.35 23.88 -18.56
N LYS A 198 -20.80 23.34 -19.65
CA LYS A 198 -21.49 22.37 -20.52
C LYS A 198 -21.76 21.04 -19.80
N TYR A 199 -20.94 20.65 -18.83
CA TYR A 199 -21.15 19.47 -18.00
C TYR A 199 -21.96 19.80 -16.72
N SER A 200 -21.96 21.04 -16.22
CA SER A 200 -22.77 21.45 -15.07
C SER A 200 -24.28 21.52 -15.42
N HIS A 201 -24.63 21.78 -16.67
CA HIS A 201 -26.03 21.72 -17.17
C HIS A 201 -26.56 20.29 -17.31
N VAL A 202 -25.75 19.26 -17.19
CA VAL A 202 -26.17 17.84 -17.14
C VAL A 202 -27.12 17.59 -15.98
N LYS A 203 -27.05 18.37 -14.88
CA LYS A 203 -27.99 18.29 -13.77
C LYS A 203 -29.44 18.52 -14.18
N ALA A 204 -29.70 19.44 -15.13
CA ALA A 204 -31.03 19.71 -15.67
C ALA A 204 -31.43 18.78 -16.83
N HIS A 205 -30.45 18.09 -17.46
CA HIS A 205 -30.70 17.22 -18.62
C HIS A 205 -30.60 15.72 -18.27
N MET A 206 -30.10 15.33 -17.10
CA MET A 206 -30.03 13.92 -16.73
C MET A 206 -31.40 13.28 -16.61
N GLU A 207 -32.39 13.96 -16.06
CA GLU A 207 -33.80 13.50 -16.07
C GLU A 207 -34.29 13.28 -17.50
N THR A 208 -34.01 14.21 -18.40
CA THR A 208 -34.47 14.15 -19.80
C THR A 208 -33.67 13.13 -20.65
N VAL A 209 -32.41 12.88 -20.35
CA VAL A 209 -31.58 11.90 -21.10
C VAL A 209 -31.86 10.48 -20.63
N LEU A 210 -32.09 10.27 -19.34
CA LEU A 210 -32.43 8.97 -18.77
C LEU A 210 -33.85 8.51 -19.10
N GLU A 211 -34.83 9.46 -19.18
CA GLU A 211 -36.21 9.18 -19.59
C GLU A 211 -36.36 8.88 -21.09
N ARG A 212 -35.42 9.29 -21.94
CA ARG A 212 -35.51 9.17 -23.40
C ARG A 212 -34.72 8.05 -24.04
N ILE A 213 -34.17 7.12 -23.25
CA ILE A 213 -33.48 5.94 -23.80
C ILE A 213 -34.55 4.84 -23.98
N PRO A 214 -35.04 4.55 -25.20
CA PRO A 214 -36.02 3.48 -25.39
C PRO A 214 -35.36 2.12 -25.19
N VAL A 215 -36.03 1.26 -24.43
CA VAL A 215 -35.74 -0.18 -24.36
C VAL A 215 -36.21 -0.78 -25.70
N ALA A 216 -35.33 -0.76 -26.70
CA ALA A 216 -35.63 -1.28 -28.04
C ALA A 216 -34.49 -2.24 -28.51
N GLY A 217 -34.88 -3.31 -29.17
CA GLY A 217 -34.02 -4.41 -29.58
C GLY A 217 -32.81 -4.05 -30.46
N ASP A 218 -31.84 -4.92 -30.50
CA ASP A 218 -30.45 -4.76 -31.00
C ASP A 218 -30.27 -4.13 -32.40
N ALA A 219 -31.23 -4.27 -33.33
CA ALA A 219 -31.11 -3.76 -34.70
C ALA A 219 -31.43 -2.25 -34.80
N MET A 220 -32.38 -1.76 -34.01
CA MET A 220 -32.83 -0.37 -34.01
C MET A 220 -31.88 0.55 -33.22
N VAL A 221 -31.19 -0.01 -32.22
CA VAL A 221 -30.17 0.68 -31.40
C VAL A 221 -28.96 1.10 -32.25
N LYS A 222 -28.52 0.28 -33.21
CA LYS A 222 -27.36 0.60 -34.07
C LYS A 222 -27.58 1.77 -35.00
N VAL A 223 -28.79 1.92 -35.54
CA VAL A 223 -29.11 3.02 -36.46
C VAL A 223 -29.33 4.34 -35.70
N LEU A 224 -29.93 4.29 -34.51
CA LEU A 224 -30.13 5.46 -33.66
C LEU A 224 -28.84 5.95 -32.98
N GLN A 225 -27.94 5.05 -32.63
CA GLN A 225 -26.63 5.40 -32.06
C GLN A 225 -25.71 6.07 -33.08
N GLY A 226 -25.70 5.63 -34.34
CA GLY A 226 -24.91 6.24 -35.40
C GLY A 226 -25.34 7.69 -35.73
N GLY A 227 -26.62 7.95 -35.81
CA GLY A 227 -27.14 9.31 -36.09
C GLY A 227 -26.99 10.29 -34.92
N LYS A 228 -27.23 9.83 -33.70
CA LYS A 228 -27.05 10.65 -32.48
C LYS A 228 -25.58 10.92 -32.12
N GLN A 229 -24.68 9.97 -32.38
CA GLN A 229 -23.23 10.19 -32.20
C GLN A 229 -22.68 11.24 -33.18
N LEU A 230 -23.16 11.26 -34.43
CA LEU A 230 -22.74 12.27 -35.42
C LEU A 230 -23.19 13.68 -35.05
N ILE A 231 -24.43 13.85 -34.55
CA ILE A 231 -24.95 15.15 -34.11
C ILE A 231 -24.24 15.59 -32.80
N ARG A 232 -23.97 14.68 -31.89
CA ARG A 232 -23.28 14.96 -30.64
C ARG A 232 -21.81 15.33 -30.87
N ARG A 233 -21.10 14.66 -31.77
CA ARG A 233 -19.70 14.97 -32.16
C ARG A 233 -19.53 16.36 -32.80
N GLY A 234 -20.57 16.89 -33.45
CA GLY A 234 -20.52 18.22 -34.05
C GLY A 234 -20.70 19.37 -33.05
N ILE A 235 -21.28 19.11 -31.86
CA ILE A 235 -21.64 20.14 -30.87
C ILE A 235 -20.80 20.05 -29.59
N TYR A 236 -20.28 18.84 -29.21
CA TYR A 236 -19.51 18.62 -27.99
C TYR A 236 -18.19 17.91 -28.32
N LYS A 237 -17.09 18.40 -27.78
CA LYS A 237 -15.82 17.64 -27.78
C LYS A 237 -16.02 16.38 -26.93
N SER A 238 -15.73 15.19 -27.48
CA SER A 238 -15.76 13.94 -26.73
C SER A 238 -14.75 13.96 -25.60
N THR A 239 -15.06 13.30 -24.50
CA THR A 239 -14.11 13.07 -23.40
C THR A 239 -13.12 11.98 -23.82
N MET A 240 -11.95 11.94 -23.17
CA MET A 240 -11.00 10.85 -23.31
C MET A 240 -11.65 9.48 -23.06
N PHE A 241 -12.56 9.39 -22.12
CA PHE A 241 -13.26 8.14 -21.77
C PHE A 241 -14.17 7.65 -22.91
N GLU A 242 -14.86 8.57 -23.59
CA GLU A 242 -15.69 8.25 -24.74
C GLU A 242 -14.83 7.80 -25.95
N GLU A 243 -13.68 8.42 -26.17
CA GLU A 243 -12.74 7.98 -27.21
C GLU A 243 -12.18 6.58 -26.93
N MET A 244 -12.05 6.18 -25.66
CA MET A 244 -11.67 4.84 -25.24
C MET A 244 -12.84 3.84 -25.24
N GLY A 245 -14.03 4.25 -25.70
CA GLY A 245 -15.16 3.35 -25.91
C GLY A 245 -16.13 3.20 -24.76
N PHE A 246 -16.02 4.01 -23.72
CA PHE A 246 -16.98 4.07 -22.62
C PHE A 246 -18.16 5.01 -22.95
N GLN A 247 -19.28 4.75 -22.33
CA GLN A 247 -20.33 5.76 -22.17
C GLN A 247 -20.01 6.58 -20.90
N TYR A 248 -19.56 7.82 -21.09
CA TYR A 248 -19.26 8.72 -19.98
C TYR A 248 -20.51 9.38 -19.41
N ILE A 249 -20.63 9.37 -18.08
CA ILE A 249 -21.72 9.98 -17.32
C ILE A 249 -21.13 10.73 -16.13
N GLY A 250 -21.53 11.98 -15.96
CA GLY A 250 -21.06 12.80 -14.85
C GLY A 250 -20.56 14.18 -15.29
N PRO A 251 -20.01 14.96 -14.36
CA PRO A 251 -19.82 14.63 -12.94
C PRO A 251 -21.13 14.65 -12.13
N VAL A 252 -21.29 13.67 -11.24
CA VAL A 252 -22.44 13.51 -10.34
C VAL A 252 -22.03 13.82 -8.90
N ASN A 253 -22.93 14.39 -8.09
CA ASN A 253 -22.67 14.59 -6.67
C ASN A 253 -22.63 13.23 -5.94
N GLY A 254 -21.46 12.85 -5.42
CA GLY A 254 -21.23 11.60 -4.72
C GLY A 254 -21.77 11.55 -3.28
N HIS A 255 -22.39 12.65 -2.79
CA HIS A 255 -23.02 12.74 -1.47
C HIS A 255 -24.57 12.84 -1.53
N ASP A 256 -25.14 12.65 -2.70
CA ASP A 256 -26.59 12.59 -2.89
C ASP A 256 -27.00 11.13 -3.12
N VAL A 257 -27.41 10.45 -2.04
CA VAL A 257 -27.71 9.02 -2.06
C VAL A 257 -28.91 8.68 -2.94
N ASP A 258 -29.90 9.56 -3.02
CA ASP A 258 -31.10 9.35 -3.83
C ASP A 258 -30.78 9.48 -5.32
N MET A 259 -30.05 10.55 -5.70
CA MET A 259 -29.57 10.74 -7.07
C MET A 259 -28.65 9.59 -7.49
N LEU A 260 -27.72 9.16 -6.64
CA LEU A 260 -26.83 8.03 -6.93
C LEU A 260 -27.62 6.73 -7.12
N THR A 261 -28.60 6.44 -6.26
CA THR A 261 -29.45 5.24 -6.37
C THR A 261 -30.23 5.25 -7.67
N HIS A 262 -30.86 6.37 -8.02
CA HIS A 262 -31.57 6.51 -9.27
C HIS A 262 -30.65 6.36 -10.49
N THR A 263 -29.50 7.02 -10.47
CA THR A 263 -28.49 6.92 -11.54
C THR A 263 -28.02 5.48 -11.73
N LEU A 264 -27.60 4.80 -10.66
CA LEU A 264 -27.08 3.43 -10.71
C LEU A 264 -28.16 2.43 -11.18
N THR A 265 -29.43 2.62 -10.76
CA THR A 265 -30.56 1.80 -11.25
C THR A 265 -30.69 1.87 -12.76
N ASN A 266 -30.65 3.08 -13.32
CA ASN A 266 -30.72 3.26 -14.76
C ASN A 266 -29.51 2.73 -15.51
N LEU A 267 -28.31 2.83 -14.91
CA LEU A 267 -27.07 2.30 -15.50
C LEU A 267 -27.01 0.77 -15.50
N ARG A 268 -27.67 0.13 -14.57
CA ARG A 268 -27.76 -1.34 -14.53
C ARG A 268 -28.39 -1.92 -15.79
N GLU A 269 -29.32 -1.21 -16.42
CA GLU A 269 -30.03 -1.63 -17.64
C GLU A 269 -29.26 -1.31 -18.95
N GLN A 270 -28.12 -0.62 -18.88
CA GLN A 270 -27.39 -0.23 -20.09
C GLN A 270 -26.56 -1.39 -20.68
N TYR A 271 -26.40 -1.34 -22.01
CA TYR A 271 -25.71 -2.36 -22.83
C TYR A 271 -24.32 -1.91 -23.34
N ALA A 272 -23.71 -0.93 -22.69
CA ALA A 272 -22.37 -0.44 -23.00
C ALA A 272 -21.50 -0.43 -21.75
N PRO A 273 -20.16 -0.46 -21.87
CA PRO A 273 -19.30 -0.19 -20.71
C PRO A 273 -19.49 1.26 -20.26
N ILE A 274 -19.77 1.44 -18.96
CA ILE A 274 -20.09 2.74 -18.36
C ILE A 274 -18.85 3.29 -17.66
N PHE A 275 -18.63 4.60 -17.80
CA PHE A 275 -17.70 5.37 -16.99
C PHE A 275 -18.46 6.45 -16.23
N LEU A 276 -18.76 6.20 -14.96
CA LEU A 276 -19.48 7.11 -14.07
C LEU A 276 -18.46 7.96 -13.30
N HIS A 277 -18.47 9.26 -13.52
CA HIS A 277 -17.63 10.21 -12.79
C HIS A 277 -18.45 10.81 -11.64
N ILE A 278 -18.04 10.57 -10.41
CA ILE A 278 -18.63 11.16 -9.21
C ILE A 278 -17.66 12.10 -8.53
N VAL A 279 -18.17 13.13 -7.87
CA VAL A 279 -17.39 14.09 -7.09
C VAL A 279 -17.74 13.94 -5.63
N THR A 280 -16.73 13.65 -4.80
CA THR A 280 -16.89 13.48 -3.35
C THR A 280 -15.97 14.41 -2.56
N GLN A 281 -16.19 14.47 -1.24
CA GLN A 281 -15.34 15.16 -0.28
C GLN A 281 -14.72 14.13 0.66
N LYS A 282 -13.40 13.98 0.60
CA LYS A 282 -12.64 13.11 1.51
C LYS A 282 -12.77 13.61 2.95
N GLY A 283 -13.04 12.71 3.91
CA GLY A 283 -13.24 13.10 5.32
C GLY A 283 -14.63 13.63 5.65
N LYS A 284 -15.60 13.54 4.74
CA LYS A 284 -16.98 14.09 4.87
C LYS A 284 -17.62 13.81 6.23
N GLY A 285 -18.09 14.88 6.90
CA GLY A 285 -18.78 14.82 8.20
C GLY A 285 -17.84 14.84 9.42
N LEU A 286 -16.50 14.87 9.22
CA LEU A 286 -15.52 15.11 10.27
C LEU A 286 -14.64 16.30 9.86
N LYS A 287 -14.93 17.48 10.40
CA LYS A 287 -14.28 18.74 9.99
C LYS A 287 -12.74 18.67 9.95
N PRO A 288 -12.02 18.15 10.96
CA PRO A 288 -10.56 18.01 10.86
C PRO A 288 -10.10 17.14 9.70
N ALA A 289 -10.85 16.06 9.38
CA ALA A 289 -10.53 15.18 8.26
C ALA A 289 -10.87 15.80 6.90
N GLU A 290 -11.85 16.70 6.83
CA GLU A 290 -12.16 17.48 5.63
C GLU A 290 -11.08 18.53 5.34
N GLU A 291 -10.54 19.17 6.38
CA GLU A 291 -9.48 20.18 6.28
C GLU A 291 -8.11 19.56 5.98
N ASN A 292 -7.81 18.40 6.58
CA ASN A 292 -6.52 17.70 6.44
C ASN A 292 -6.70 16.22 6.07
N PRO A 293 -7.30 15.89 4.92
CA PRO A 293 -7.65 14.51 4.57
C PRO A 293 -6.46 13.56 4.41
N GLY A 294 -5.28 14.08 4.19
CA GLY A 294 -4.04 13.30 4.11
C GLY A 294 -3.60 12.76 5.47
N GLU A 295 -3.74 13.54 6.54
CA GLU A 295 -3.43 13.12 7.90
C GLU A 295 -4.37 12.01 8.38
N PHE A 296 -5.65 12.14 8.02
CA PHE A 296 -6.68 11.16 8.34
C PHE A 296 -6.79 10.02 7.31
N HIS A 297 -5.84 9.91 6.37
CA HIS A 297 -5.86 8.84 5.39
C HIS A 297 -5.68 7.47 6.05
N ALA A 298 -4.63 7.30 6.86
CA ALA A 298 -4.40 6.12 7.69
C ALA A 298 -3.99 6.59 9.08
N VAL A 299 -4.82 6.30 10.06
CA VAL A 299 -4.64 6.73 11.46
C VAL A 299 -4.36 5.53 12.37
N SER A 300 -3.50 5.72 13.36
CA SER A 300 -3.47 4.87 14.55
C SER A 300 -4.69 5.18 15.44
N SER A 301 -4.88 4.51 16.57
CA SER A 301 -5.89 4.96 17.55
C SER A 301 -5.62 6.43 17.93
N ILE A 302 -6.63 7.29 17.78
CA ILE A 302 -6.49 8.75 17.93
C ILE A 302 -7.43 9.27 19.01
N ASP A 303 -6.93 10.17 19.85
CA ASP A 303 -7.81 11.09 20.55
C ASP A 303 -8.24 12.21 19.57
N LEU A 304 -9.50 12.16 19.16
CA LEU A 304 -10.09 13.13 18.23
C LEU A 304 -10.09 14.58 18.76
N ASN A 305 -9.81 14.77 20.07
CA ASN A 305 -9.77 16.08 20.70
C ASN A 305 -8.39 16.76 20.67
N HIS A 306 -7.34 16.01 20.33
CA HIS A 306 -5.95 16.52 20.32
C HIS A 306 -5.29 16.33 18.97
N LEU A 307 -5.73 17.10 17.97
CA LEU A 307 -5.20 17.06 16.62
C LEU A 307 -4.21 18.22 16.40
N THR A 308 -2.94 17.90 16.19
CA THR A 308 -1.90 18.86 15.80
C THR A 308 -1.68 18.82 14.29
N ASN A 309 -1.20 19.92 13.71
CA ASN A 309 -0.84 19.96 12.29
C ASN A 309 0.57 19.33 12.10
N PRO A 310 0.69 18.13 11.51
CA PRO A 310 1.95 17.35 11.50
C PRO A 310 2.88 17.68 10.33
N GLU A 311 2.54 18.62 9.44
CA GLU A 311 3.29 18.81 8.18
C GLU A 311 4.78 19.10 8.37
N LEU A 312 5.17 19.69 9.50
CA LEU A 312 6.55 20.14 9.75
C LEU A 312 7.14 19.68 11.08
N SER A 313 6.39 18.94 11.90
CA SER A 313 6.91 18.36 13.13
C SER A 313 7.38 16.93 12.88
N PRO A 314 8.69 16.63 12.97
CA PRO A 314 9.18 15.26 12.85
C PRO A 314 8.53 14.39 13.92
N LYS A 315 7.90 13.27 13.48
CA LYS A 315 7.51 12.20 14.41
C LYS A 315 8.77 11.40 14.72
N ASP A 316 8.85 10.82 15.89
CA ASP A 316 9.88 9.84 16.19
C ASP A 316 9.64 8.60 15.33
N SER A 317 10.44 8.44 14.27
CA SER A 317 10.33 7.33 13.32
C SER A 317 11.50 7.29 12.34
N PHE A 318 11.77 6.10 11.79
CA PHE A 318 12.75 5.92 10.71
C PHE A 318 12.46 6.81 9.50
N SER A 319 11.20 6.89 9.07
CA SER A 319 10.80 7.72 7.92
C SER A 319 11.09 9.21 8.15
N SER A 320 10.79 9.75 9.34
CA SER A 320 11.10 11.15 9.67
C SER A 320 12.60 11.39 9.77
N THR A 321 13.32 10.45 10.38
CA THR A 321 14.79 10.50 10.48
C THR A 321 15.45 10.49 9.11
N PHE A 322 15.00 9.62 8.21
CA PHE A 322 15.44 9.58 6.81
C PHE A 322 15.16 10.91 6.10
N GLY A 323 13.92 11.40 6.17
CA GLY A 323 13.52 12.62 5.47
C GLY A 323 14.25 13.87 5.93
N CYS A 324 14.48 14.02 7.24
CA CYS A 324 15.27 15.11 7.81
C CYS A 324 16.75 15.02 7.38
N ALA A 325 17.36 13.83 7.51
CA ALA A 325 18.75 13.61 7.12
C ALA A 325 18.97 13.85 5.61
N LEU A 326 18.02 13.42 4.77
CA LEU A 326 18.08 13.67 3.33
C LEU A 326 17.95 15.18 3.01
N ALA A 327 17.11 15.90 3.75
CA ALA A 327 16.97 17.34 3.60
C ALA A 327 18.27 18.06 3.98
N ASP A 328 18.94 17.65 5.06
CA ASP A 328 20.24 18.19 5.47
C ASP A 328 21.32 17.93 4.41
N LEU A 329 21.40 16.69 3.88
CA LEU A 329 22.33 16.35 2.81
C LEU A 329 22.08 17.15 1.53
N GLY A 330 20.83 17.51 1.26
CA GLY A 330 20.45 18.32 0.10
C GLY A 330 20.99 19.74 0.12
N ASP A 331 21.37 20.29 1.28
CA ASP A 331 22.00 21.60 1.37
C ASP A 331 23.41 21.61 0.75
N ASP A 332 24.16 20.51 0.95
CA ASP A 332 25.55 20.39 0.50
C ASP A 332 25.68 19.66 -0.85
N GLU A 333 24.67 18.86 -1.25
CA GLU A 333 24.71 18.09 -2.49
C GLU A 333 23.63 18.60 -3.49
N PRO A 334 23.99 19.53 -4.39
CA PRO A 334 23.04 20.14 -5.32
C PRO A 334 22.47 19.17 -6.37
N ARG A 335 23.14 18.03 -6.62
CA ARG A 335 22.66 16.97 -7.54
C ARG A 335 21.54 16.13 -6.94
N LEU A 336 21.36 16.15 -5.60
CA LEU A 336 20.42 15.31 -4.87
C LEU A 336 18.98 15.68 -5.23
N CYS A 337 18.20 14.68 -5.66
CA CYS A 337 16.78 14.80 -5.99
C CYS A 337 15.97 13.76 -5.19
N GLY A 338 14.86 14.20 -4.57
CA GLY A 338 13.93 13.30 -3.87
C GLY A 338 12.74 12.94 -4.75
N ILE A 339 12.47 11.63 -4.92
CA ILE A 339 11.38 11.10 -5.75
C ILE A 339 10.51 10.19 -4.90
N THR A 340 9.19 10.29 -5.04
CA THR A 340 8.24 9.35 -4.41
C THR A 340 7.01 9.15 -5.29
N ALA A 341 6.26 8.08 -5.02
CA ALA A 341 5.02 7.72 -5.72
C ALA A 341 3.81 7.88 -4.78
N ALA A 342 3.32 9.11 -4.61
CA ALA A 342 2.20 9.49 -3.72
C ALA A 342 2.44 9.21 -2.22
N MET A 343 3.68 8.96 -1.78
CA MET A 343 4.03 8.58 -0.41
C MET A 343 4.82 9.66 0.36
N LYS A 344 4.71 10.91 -0.06
CA LYS A 344 5.51 12.04 0.49
C LYS A 344 5.59 12.08 2.01
N TYR A 345 4.47 11.95 2.69
CA TYR A 345 4.43 12.00 4.16
C TYR A 345 4.92 10.71 4.80
N GLY A 346 4.54 9.59 4.23
CA GLY A 346 4.88 8.27 4.77
C GLY A 346 6.35 7.91 4.64
N THR A 347 7.09 8.54 3.73
CA THR A 347 8.54 8.36 3.53
C THR A 347 9.37 9.52 4.13
N GLY A 348 8.73 10.51 4.78
CA GLY A 348 9.42 11.68 5.32
C GLY A 348 9.92 12.69 4.28
N LEU A 349 9.66 12.48 2.98
CA LEU A 349 10.10 13.42 1.93
C LEU A 349 9.40 14.78 1.94
N ASN A 350 8.38 14.98 2.81
CA ASN A 350 7.83 16.30 3.09
C ASN A 350 8.89 17.28 3.63
N PHE A 351 9.87 16.81 4.42
CA PHE A 351 10.98 17.63 4.93
C PHE A 351 11.92 18.04 3.81
N PHE A 352 12.31 17.12 2.93
CA PHE A 352 13.10 17.42 1.74
C PHE A 352 12.37 18.38 0.81
N LYS A 353 11.09 18.15 0.53
CA LYS A 353 10.26 19.05 -0.30
C LYS A 353 10.19 20.46 0.27
N HIS A 354 10.06 20.60 1.59
CA HIS A 354 9.98 21.92 2.23
C HIS A 354 11.25 22.73 1.99
N ARG A 355 12.40 22.08 2.06
CA ARG A 355 13.72 22.71 1.95
C ARG A 355 14.21 22.85 0.50
N HIS A 356 13.90 21.86 -0.33
CA HIS A 356 14.36 21.74 -1.73
C HIS A 356 13.21 21.51 -2.71
N PRO A 357 12.20 22.41 -2.80
CA PRO A 357 10.99 22.18 -3.59
C PRO A 357 11.27 21.98 -5.09
N GLY A 358 12.32 22.58 -5.64
CA GLY A 358 12.71 22.44 -7.05
C GLY A 358 13.39 21.11 -7.40
N ARG A 359 13.75 20.28 -6.40
CA ARG A 359 14.41 19.00 -6.57
C ARG A 359 13.59 17.84 -5.97
N PHE A 360 12.32 18.10 -5.67
CA PHE A 360 11.37 17.10 -5.19
C PHE A 360 10.34 16.77 -6.27
N PHE A 361 10.12 15.48 -6.50
CA PHE A 361 9.19 14.96 -7.50
C PHE A 361 8.24 13.94 -6.86
N ASP A 362 6.95 14.23 -6.87
CA ASP A 362 5.90 13.26 -6.57
C ASP A 362 5.24 12.88 -7.89
N VAL A 363 5.36 11.63 -8.29
CA VAL A 363 4.90 11.16 -9.60
C VAL A 363 3.47 10.60 -9.56
N GLY A 364 2.80 10.62 -8.41
CA GLY A 364 1.53 9.93 -8.21
C GLY A 364 1.75 8.43 -7.96
N MET A 365 0.70 7.63 -8.04
CA MET A 365 0.78 6.17 -7.83
C MET A 365 1.35 5.47 -9.08
N ALA A 366 2.62 5.76 -9.39
CA ALA A 366 3.31 5.32 -10.61
C ALA A 366 4.77 4.97 -10.30
N GLU A 367 4.96 3.89 -9.55
CA GLU A 367 6.26 3.43 -9.06
C GLU A 367 7.21 3.09 -10.20
N GLU A 368 6.72 2.50 -11.27
CA GLU A 368 7.46 2.17 -12.49
C GLU A 368 8.03 3.46 -13.13
N HIS A 369 7.18 4.48 -13.23
CA HIS A 369 7.60 5.79 -13.74
C HIS A 369 8.62 6.46 -12.81
N ALA A 370 8.47 6.32 -11.48
CA ALA A 370 9.42 6.87 -10.52
C ALA A 370 10.84 6.37 -10.77
N VAL A 371 11.00 5.08 -11.03
CA VAL A 371 12.32 4.45 -11.26
C VAL A 371 12.88 4.83 -12.64
N SER A 372 12.09 4.74 -13.72
CA SER A 372 12.54 5.16 -15.06
C SER A 372 12.87 6.66 -15.10
N PHE A 373 12.09 7.50 -14.40
CA PHE A 373 12.37 8.92 -14.28
C PHE A 373 13.68 9.18 -13.51
N ALA A 374 13.92 8.43 -12.41
CA ALA A 374 15.19 8.48 -11.69
C ALA A 374 16.37 8.10 -12.59
N ALA A 375 16.23 7.03 -13.41
CA ALA A 375 17.25 6.63 -14.37
C ALA A 375 17.57 7.78 -15.36
N GLY A 376 16.53 8.45 -15.87
CA GLY A 376 16.71 9.62 -16.73
C GLY A 376 17.46 10.75 -16.06
N LEU A 377 17.17 11.08 -14.81
CA LEU A 377 17.89 12.10 -14.02
C LEU A 377 19.35 11.69 -13.77
N ALA A 378 19.58 10.45 -13.39
CA ALA A 378 20.93 9.92 -13.12
C ALA A 378 21.80 9.90 -14.37
N SER A 379 21.23 9.60 -15.54
CA SER A 379 21.94 9.63 -16.83
C SER A 379 22.46 11.03 -17.20
N GLN A 380 21.91 12.08 -16.60
CA GLN A 380 22.33 13.47 -16.77
C GLN A 380 23.15 13.99 -15.57
N GLY A 381 23.67 13.10 -14.74
CA GLY A 381 24.58 13.41 -13.65
C GLY A 381 23.93 13.90 -12.35
N LEU A 382 22.59 13.80 -12.22
CA LEU A 382 21.91 14.02 -10.95
C LEU A 382 21.99 12.78 -10.06
N LEU A 383 21.68 12.94 -8.78
CA LEU A 383 21.64 11.86 -7.78
C LEU A 383 20.20 11.70 -7.26
N PRO A 384 19.36 10.92 -7.93
CA PRO A 384 18.01 10.67 -7.48
C PRO A 384 17.99 9.67 -6.31
N VAL A 385 17.17 9.99 -5.31
CA VAL A 385 16.79 9.11 -4.21
C VAL A 385 15.31 8.78 -4.36
N VAL A 386 15.02 7.51 -4.67
CA VAL A 386 13.66 7.00 -4.86
C VAL A 386 13.18 6.42 -3.53
N ALA A 387 12.28 7.11 -2.84
CA ALA A 387 11.75 6.68 -1.54
C ALA A 387 10.32 6.16 -1.70
N ILE A 388 10.18 4.85 -1.55
CA ILE A 388 8.94 4.08 -1.76
C ILE A 388 8.86 2.99 -0.69
N TYR A 389 7.64 2.55 -0.31
CA TYR A 389 7.47 1.42 0.59
C TYR A 389 7.93 0.12 -0.06
N SER A 390 8.53 -0.76 0.73
CA SER A 390 9.07 -2.04 0.28
C SER A 390 8.08 -2.82 -0.61
N THR A 391 6.85 -3.01 -0.15
CA THR A 391 5.82 -3.74 -0.91
C THR A 391 5.52 -3.11 -2.27
N PHE A 392 5.60 -1.78 -2.42
CA PHE A 392 5.29 -1.09 -3.68
C PHE A 392 6.47 -1.05 -4.65
N PHE A 393 7.70 -1.24 -4.19
CA PHE A 393 8.85 -1.44 -5.08
C PHE A 393 8.71 -2.67 -5.99
N GLN A 394 7.90 -3.66 -5.59
CA GLN A 394 7.61 -4.85 -6.43
C GLN A 394 7.11 -4.47 -7.82
N ARG A 395 6.38 -3.34 -7.95
CA ARG A 395 5.85 -2.87 -9.24
C ARG A 395 6.93 -2.38 -10.19
N ALA A 396 8.04 -1.90 -9.67
CA ALA A 396 9.12 -1.29 -10.44
C ALA A 396 10.33 -2.24 -10.64
N TYR A 397 10.16 -3.54 -10.40
CA TYR A 397 11.26 -4.50 -10.46
C TYR A 397 11.91 -4.57 -11.86
N ASP A 398 11.11 -4.55 -12.93
CA ASP A 398 11.62 -4.49 -14.30
C ASP A 398 12.45 -3.21 -14.55
N GLN A 399 11.95 -2.04 -14.13
CA GLN A 399 12.63 -0.76 -14.30
C GLN A 399 13.92 -0.67 -13.48
N ILE A 400 13.94 -1.28 -12.30
CA ILE A 400 15.17 -1.40 -11.48
C ILE A 400 16.24 -2.19 -12.24
N ILE A 401 15.86 -3.31 -12.86
CA ILE A 401 16.77 -4.14 -13.67
C ILE A 401 17.20 -3.42 -14.93
N HIS A 402 16.22 -3.08 -15.76
CA HIS A 402 16.44 -2.64 -17.13
C HIS A 402 16.96 -1.19 -17.20
N ASP A 403 16.29 -0.27 -16.51
CA ASP A 403 16.57 1.17 -16.69
C ASP A 403 17.71 1.66 -15.80
N VAL A 404 17.93 1.02 -14.64
CA VAL A 404 18.93 1.47 -13.66
C VAL A 404 20.14 0.53 -13.62
N ASN A 405 19.90 -0.78 -13.35
CA ASN A 405 20.99 -1.69 -13.03
C ASN A 405 21.84 -2.06 -14.24
N LEU A 406 21.25 -2.31 -15.42
CA LEU A 406 22.03 -2.61 -16.64
C LEU A 406 22.97 -1.46 -17.04
N MET A 407 22.61 -0.23 -16.73
CA MET A 407 23.42 0.95 -17.00
C MET A 407 24.32 1.37 -15.82
N GLN A 408 24.21 0.69 -14.67
CA GLN A 408 24.93 1.02 -13.43
C GLN A 408 24.77 2.50 -13.02
N LEU A 409 23.54 3.04 -13.15
CA LEU A 409 23.23 4.43 -12.89
C LEU A 409 23.27 4.75 -11.39
N ASP A 410 23.65 5.99 -11.09
CA ASP A 410 23.81 6.49 -9.72
C ASP A 410 22.45 6.80 -9.08
N VAL A 411 21.69 5.76 -8.68
CA VAL A 411 20.38 5.84 -8.07
C VAL A 411 20.40 5.22 -6.67
N LEU A 412 19.87 5.93 -5.68
CA LEU A 412 19.67 5.40 -4.32
C LEU A 412 18.20 5.02 -4.13
N PHE A 413 17.95 3.76 -3.82
CA PHE A 413 16.63 3.26 -3.43
C PHE A 413 16.49 3.30 -1.92
N ALA A 414 15.59 4.14 -1.41
CA ALA A 414 15.24 4.22 0.01
C ALA A 414 13.95 3.42 0.24
N VAL A 415 14.11 2.22 0.79
CA VAL A 415 13.04 1.24 0.98
C VAL A 415 12.46 1.42 2.38
N ASP A 416 11.36 2.14 2.45
CA ASP A 416 10.63 2.37 3.70
C ASP A 416 9.70 1.18 4.01
N ARG A 417 9.41 0.91 5.27
CA ARG A 417 8.56 -0.21 5.71
C ARG A 417 9.07 -1.57 5.24
N ALA A 418 10.38 -1.77 5.35
CA ALA A 418 11.01 -3.06 5.10
C ALA A 418 10.72 -4.03 6.26
N GLY A 419 10.64 -5.32 5.95
CA GLY A 419 10.36 -6.39 6.91
C GLY A 419 8.88 -6.53 7.26
N LEU A 420 8.61 -6.94 8.49
CA LEU A 420 7.25 -7.16 8.99
C LEU A 420 6.52 -5.85 9.25
N VAL A 421 5.32 -5.71 8.66
CA VAL A 421 4.52 -4.47 8.74
C VAL A 421 3.19 -4.73 9.46
N PRO A 422 2.88 -3.95 10.54
CA PRO A 422 1.68 -4.18 11.31
C PRO A 422 0.40 -3.67 10.62
N GLY A 423 -0.71 -4.35 10.85
CA GLY A 423 -2.07 -3.86 10.65
C GLY A 423 -2.67 -4.02 9.25
N ASP A 424 -1.86 -4.00 8.18
CA ASP A 424 -2.38 -3.97 6.79
C ASP A 424 -2.36 -5.35 6.10
N GLY A 425 -1.83 -6.38 6.76
CA GLY A 425 -1.87 -7.78 6.31
C GLY A 425 -0.98 -8.08 5.11
N ALA A 426 -1.28 -9.18 4.42
CA ALA A 426 -0.43 -9.78 3.38
C ALA A 426 -0.08 -8.85 2.21
N THR A 427 -0.91 -7.84 1.93
CA THR A 427 -0.70 -6.92 0.81
C THR A 427 0.33 -5.82 1.09
N HIS A 428 0.73 -5.62 2.35
CA HIS A 428 1.62 -4.52 2.75
C HIS A 428 2.90 -4.96 3.43
N GLN A 429 3.20 -6.26 3.48
CA GLN A 429 4.45 -6.76 4.08
C GLN A 429 5.66 -6.38 3.24
N GLY A 430 6.72 -5.94 3.91
CA GLY A 430 7.98 -5.53 3.28
C GLY A 430 9.03 -6.65 3.27
N ILE A 431 8.61 -7.89 2.95
CA ILE A 431 9.43 -9.09 3.12
C ILE A 431 10.18 -9.55 1.87
N TYR A 432 9.94 -8.91 0.71
CA TYR A 432 10.50 -9.37 -0.57
C TYR A 432 11.70 -8.55 -1.06
N ASP A 433 11.91 -7.35 -0.53
CA ASP A 433 12.88 -6.38 -1.03
C ASP A 433 14.33 -6.91 -1.00
N VAL A 434 14.71 -7.63 0.04
CA VAL A 434 16.04 -8.23 0.16
C VAL A 434 16.29 -9.19 -1.02
N ALA A 435 15.36 -10.11 -1.25
CA ALA A 435 15.51 -11.11 -2.30
C ALA A 435 15.60 -10.47 -3.70
N PHE A 436 14.76 -9.49 -4.03
CA PHE A 436 14.80 -8.93 -5.38
C PHE A 436 15.98 -7.97 -5.62
N PHE A 437 16.43 -7.19 -4.62
CA PHE A 437 17.63 -6.35 -4.79
C PHE A 437 18.92 -7.18 -4.85
N SER A 438 19.06 -8.21 -4.01
CA SER A 438 20.23 -9.07 -4.04
C SER A 438 20.34 -9.89 -5.33
N ASN A 439 19.22 -10.38 -5.88
CA ASN A 439 19.21 -11.13 -7.13
C ASN A 439 19.71 -10.32 -8.35
N VAL A 440 19.66 -9.01 -8.28
CA VAL A 440 20.13 -8.12 -9.35
C VAL A 440 21.46 -7.43 -9.00
N ASN A 441 22.17 -7.94 -7.99
CA ASN A 441 23.48 -7.45 -7.54
C ASN A 441 23.50 -5.96 -7.12
N ILE A 442 22.41 -5.44 -6.55
CA ILE A 442 22.37 -4.10 -5.99
C ILE A 442 22.70 -4.16 -4.50
N PRO A 443 23.72 -3.44 -4.03
CA PRO A 443 24.08 -3.41 -2.61
C PRO A 443 22.93 -2.96 -1.71
N VAL A 444 22.74 -3.67 -0.58
CA VAL A 444 21.66 -3.42 0.38
C VAL A 444 22.24 -3.15 1.77
N PHE A 445 21.80 -2.04 2.36
CA PHE A 445 22.13 -1.63 3.71
C PHE A 445 20.88 -1.62 4.58
N ALA A 446 20.97 -2.17 5.78
CA ALA A 446 19.85 -2.32 6.73
C ALA A 446 20.24 -1.76 8.11
N PRO A 447 20.22 -0.43 8.31
CA PRO A 447 20.52 0.17 9.62
C PRO A 447 19.50 -0.27 10.67
N ALA A 448 19.99 -0.52 11.89
CA ALA A 448 19.18 -0.99 13.01
C ALA A 448 18.62 0.15 13.87
N ASN A 449 19.23 1.34 13.82
CA ASN A 449 18.82 2.52 14.59
C ASN A 449 18.99 3.84 13.79
N TYR A 450 18.53 4.95 14.35
CA TYR A 450 18.57 6.25 13.68
C TYR A 450 20.00 6.78 13.46
N ALA A 451 20.93 6.47 14.35
CA ALA A 451 22.33 6.90 14.18
C ALA A 451 22.96 6.22 12.97
N GLU A 452 22.74 4.91 12.82
CA GLU A 452 23.19 4.15 11.65
C GLU A 452 22.50 4.61 10.38
N LEU A 453 21.17 4.88 10.41
CA LEU A 453 20.44 5.37 9.25
C LEU A 453 21.05 6.68 8.74
N ARG A 454 21.35 7.63 9.62
CA ARG A 454 21.99 8.91 9.24
C ARG A 454 23.39 8.70 8.69
N TYR A 455 24.19 7.87 9.33
CA TYR A 455 25.57 7.60 8.92
C TYR A 455 25.61 6.94 7.53
N TRP A 456 24.88 5.85 7.34
CA TRP A 456 24.89 5.10 6.10
C TRP A 456 24.19 5.83 4.96
N LEU A 457 23.13 6.61 5.22
CA LEU A 457 22.54 7.50 4.22
C LEU A 457 23.58 8.53 3.73
N THR A 458 24.36 9.11 4.65
CA THR A 458 25.43 10.04 4.31
C THR A 458 26.51 9.38 3.44
N TYR A 459 26.96 8.18 3.82
CA TYR A 459 27.91 7.39 3.04
C TYR A 459 27.38 7.08 1.64
N LEU A 460 26.14 6.63 1.53
CA LEU A 460 25.50 6.24 0.26
C LEU A 460 25.27 7.44 -0.67
N VAL A 461 25.07 8.62 -0.13
CA VAL A 461 24.93 9.88 -0.91
C VAL A 461 26.29 10.40 -1.35
N ARG A 462 27.29 10.43 -0.47
CA ARG A 462 28.55 11.14 -0.74
C ARG A 462 29.65 10.26 -1.37
N GLU A 463 29.75 9.01 -0.95
CA GLU A 463 30.89 8.14 -1.26
C GLU A 463 30.54 7.01 -2.23
N ALA A 464 29.41 6.34 -2.04
CA ALA A 464 28.99 5.23 -2.88
C ALA A 464 28.57 5.68 -4.29
N ARG A 465 28.71 4.79 -5.26
CA ARG A 465 28.32 5.03 -6.67
C ARG A 465 27.56 3.83 -7.22
N GLY A 466 26.86 4.04 -8.33
CA GLY A 466 26.00 3.04 -8.93
C GLY A 466 24.69 2.83 -8.18
N PRO A 467 23.87 1.85 -8.60
CA PRO A 467 22.61 1.53 -7.93
C PRO A 467 22.86 0.96 -6.53
N ARG A 468 22.13 1.42 -5.53
CA ARG A 468 22.28 1.03 -4.15
C ARG A 468 21.02 1.21 -3.33
N THR A 469 20.89 0.49 -2.24
CA THR A 469 19.65 0.43 -1.45
C THR A 469 19.94 0.65 0.02
N ILE A 470 19.08 1.44 0.68
CA ILE A 470 18.98 1.51 2.13
C ILE A 470 17.56 1.13 2.54
N ARG A 471 17.40 0.11 3.40
CA ARG A 471 16.10 -0.38 3.87
C ARG A 471 15.96 -0.17 5.36
N TYR A 472 14.76 0.21 5.81
CA TYR A 472 14.48 0.46 7.23
C TYR A 472 13.02 0.15 7.58
N ALA A 473 12.80 -0.20 8.87
CA ALA A 473 11.52 -0.63 9.38
C ALA A 473 10.49 0.52 9.48
N ARG A 474 9.24 0.17 9.61
CA ARG A 474 8.14 1.11 9.94
C ARG A 474 8.14 1.42 11.43
N GLY A 475 8.02 2.70 11.80
CA GLY A 475 7.83 3.16 13.19
C GLY A 475 9.09 3.69 13.84
N GLU A 476 9.10 3.63 15.16
CA GLU A 476 10.18 4.11 16.03
C GLU A 476 11.30 3.08 16.11
N GLU A 477 12.52 3.53 16.47
CA GLU A 477 13.60 2.60 16.81
C GLU A 477 13.36 1.95 18.16
N ASN A 478 13.82 0.72 18.31
CA ASN A 478 13.77 0.03 19.61
C ASN A 478 14.79 0.65 20.57
N PRO A 479 14.44 0.93 21.85
CA PRO A 479 15.37 1.49 22.83
C PRO A 479 16.67 0.69 23.02
N ALA A 480 16.61 -0.64 22.93
CA ALA A 480 17.81 -1.49 23.02
C ALA A 480 18.74 -1.30 21.81
N LEU A 481 18.17 -1.10 20.61
CA LEU A 481 18.95 -0.81 19.39
C LEU A 481 19.46 0.63 19.36
N ALA A 482 18.70 1.58 19.90
CA ALA A 482 19.10 2.99 20.04
C ALA A 482 20.37 3.15 20.89
N ALA A 483 20.58 2.25 21.87
CA ALA A 483 21.75 2.25 22.73
C ALA A 483 23.03 1.72 22.03
N LEU A 484 22.90 1.04 20.89
CA LEU A 484 24.05 0.50 20.16
C LEU A 484 24.83 1.64 19.46
N PRO A 485 26.17 1.63 19.55
CA PRO A 485 26.98 2.64 18.88
C PRO A 485 26.97 2.43 17.37
N CYS A 486 26.93 3.53 16.62
CA CYS A 486 27.19 3.53 15.18
C CYS A 486 28.71 3.46 14.95
N THR A 487 29.23 2.29 14.61
CA THR A 487 30.67 2.07 14.42
C THR A 487 31.17 2.42 13.01
N GLY A 488 30.26 2.58 12.05
CA GLY A 488 30.60 2.69 10.64
C GLY A 488 31.12 1.41 9.99
N LYS A 489 31.12 0.28 10.71
CA LYS A 489 31.47 -1.02 10.15
C LYS A 489 30.29 -1.65 9.42
N ARG A 490 30.58 -2.51 8.46
CA ARG A 490 29.56 -3.22 7.67
C ARG A 490 28.89 -4.36 8.44
N PHE A 491 29.56 -4.86 9.48
CA PHE A 491 29.00 -5.73 10.51
C PHE A 491 29.71 -5.49 11.85
N ASP A 492 29.03 -5.78 12.94
CA ASP A 492 29.52 -5.64 14.31
C ASP A 492 29.32 -6.93 15.10
N LEU A 493 30.32 -7.30 15.88
CA LEU A 493 30.20 -8.29 16.92
C LEU A 493 29.84 -7.56 18.22
N LEU A 494 28.63 -7.81 18.73
CA LEU A 494 28.07 -7.09 19.86
C LEU A 494 28.46 -7.76 21.18
N GLU A 495 29.28 -7.09 22.01
CA GLU A 495 29.66 -7.51 23.36
C GLU A 495 30.05 -8.99 23.46
N PRO A 496 31.15 -9.43 22.78
CA PRO A 496 31.51 -10.83 22.68
C PRO A 496 31.84 -11.44 24.04
N ALA A 497 31.27 -12.62 24.31
CA ALA A 497 31.50 -13.38 25.51
C ALA A 497 32.71 -14.33 25.36
N ALA A 498 33.58 -14.38 26.38
CA ALA A 498 34.75 -15.26 26.33
C ALA A 498 34.32 -16.74 26.23
N GLY A 499 34.74 -17.41 25.15
CA GLY A 499 34.49 -18.83 24.94
C GLY A 499 33.12 -19.17 24.36
N ALA A 500 32.38 -18.19 23.85
CA ALA A 500 31.14 -18.44 23.14
C ALA A 500 31.37 -19.33 21.91
N ARG A 501 30.52 -20.35 21.74
CA ARG A 501 30.55 -21.28 20.60
C ARG A 501 29.30 -21.18 19.75
N ILE A 502 28.40 -20.25 20.09
CA ILE A 502 27.13 -19.97 19.39
C ILE A 502 27.18 -18.53 18.86
N ALA A 503 26.88 -18.34 17.60
CA ALA A 503 26.66 -17.02 17.03
C ALA A 503 25.19 -16.84 16.61
N LEU A 504 24.59 -15.74 17.03
CA LEU A 504 23.27 -15.27 16.58
C LEU A 504 23.50 -14.13 15.59
N VAL A 505 23.06 -14.29 14.36
CA VAL A 505 23.29 -13.32 13.28
C VAL A 505 21.97 -12.72 12.82
N SER A 506 21.92 -11.41 12.63
CA SER A 506 20.74 -10.71 12.10
C SER A 506 21.09 -9.32 11.56
N TYR A 507 20.10 -8.59 11.10
CA TYR A 507 20.21 -7.21 10.63
C TYR A 507 18.95 -6.39 10.92
N GLY A 508 19.08 -5.07 10.83
CA GLY A 508 17.94 -4.14 10.97
C GLY A 508 17.22 -4.33 12.30
N ALA A 509 15.89 -4.28 12.25
CA ALA A 509 15.04 -4.39 13.45
C ALA A 509 15.08 -5.78 14.12
N GLU A 510 15.39 -6.85 13.38
CA GLU A 510 15.46 -8.21 13.95
C GLU A 510 16.67 -8.40 14.87
N THR A 511 17.62 -7.46 14.88
CA THR A 511 18.75 -7.45 15.81
C THR A 511 18.30 -7.44 17.27
N GLU A 512 17.14 -6.86 17.59
CA GLU A 512 16.60 -6.87 18.96
C GLU A 512 16.29 -8.29 19.44
N GLU A 513 15.76 -9.13 18.55
CA GLU A 513 15.37 -10.50 18.90
C GLU A 513 16.58 -11.40 19.16
N ILE A 514 17.67 -11.24 18.40
CA ILE A 514 18.91 -12.00 18.67
C ILE A 514 19.59 -11.55 19.96
N ILE A 515 19.54 -10.25 20.32
CA ILE A 515 20.05 -9.77 21.61
C ILE A 515 19.24 -10.37 22.75
N ALA A 516 17.90 -10.33 22.67
CA ALA A 516 17.04 -10.94 23.67
C ALA A 516 17.20 -12.47 23.75
N ALA A 517 17.39 -13.15 22.60
CA ALA A 517 17.67 -14.59 22.56
C ALA A 517 19.01 -14.94 23.24
N ARG A 518 20.07 -14.15 23.03
CA ARG A 518 21.33 -14.26 23.73
C ARG A 518 21.14 -14.24 25.26
N ASP A 519 20.38 -13.29 25.75
CA ASP A 519 20.12 -13.13 27.17
C ASP A 519 19.32 -14.32 27.74
N LEU A 520 18.37 -14.87 26.98
CA LEU A 520 17.66 -16.10 27.33
C LEU A 520 18.59 -17.34 27.33
N LEU A 521 19.50 -17.46 26.37
CA LEU A 521 20.50 -18.52 26.33
C LEU A 521 21.41 -18.46 27.53
N ALA A 522 21.89 -17.26 27.94
CA ALA A 522 22.71 -17.07 29.13
C ALA A 522 22.01 -17.53 30.40
N GLN A 523 20.70 -17.24 30.56
CA GLN A 523 19.89 -17.77 31.68
C GLN A 523 19.80 -19.29 31.69
N ASN A 524 19.96 -19.94 30.54
CA ASN A 524 20.00 -21.40 30.39
C ASN A 524 21.44 -21.97 30.39
N GLY A 525 22.44 -21.19 30.82
CA GLY A 525 23.82 -21.62 30.91
C GLY A 525 24.59 -21.74 29.59
N GLN A 526 24.05 -21.18 28.50
CA GLN A 526 24.69 -21.15 27.19
C GLN A 526 25.22 -19.75 26.88
N GLN A 527 26.48 -19.67 26.42
CA GLN A 527 27.11 -18.42 25.99
C GLN A 527 26.94 -18.26 24.46
N ALA A 528 26.42 -17.13 24.03
CA ALA A 528 26.25 -16.81 22.60
C ALA A 528 26.72 -15.38 22.32
N ASP A 529 27.27 -15.16 21.15
CA ASP A 529 27.58 -13.84 20.60
C ASP A 529 26.52 -13.39 19.60
N CYS A 530 26.28 -12.08 19.53
CA CYS A 530 25.43 -11.49 18.53
C CYS A 530 26.27 -10.81 17.45
N VAL A 531 25.97 -11.10 16.18
CA VAL A 531 26.57 -10.47 15.01
C VAL A 531 25.51 -9.70 14.27
N LYS A 532 25.64 -8.38 14.25
CA LYS A 532 24.71 -7.49 13.54
C LYS A 532 25.30 -7.10 12.19
N LEU A 533 24.57 -7.34 11.10
CA LEU A 533 24.94 -6.87 9.78
C LEU A 533 24.28 -5.49 9.52
N THR A 534 25.03 -4.57 8.92
CA THR A 534 24.50 -3.30 8.43
C THR A 534 24.54 -3.26 6.90
N GLN A 535 25.64 -3.64 6.25
CA GLN A 535 25.58 -4.06 4.85
C GLN A 535 25.17 -5.52 4.83
N ILE A 536 24.03 -5.83 4.21
CA ILE A 536 23.52 -7.19 4.13
C ILE A 536 23.83 -7.86 2.80
N TYR A 537 23.94 -7.06 1.73
CA TYR A 537 24.33 -7.53 0.40
C TYR A 537 25.27 -6.51 -0.29
N PRO A 538 26.36 -6.97 -0.98
CA PRO A 538 26.94 -8.30 -0.81
C PRO A 538 27.35 -8.55 0.65
N LEU A 539 27.51 -9.83 1.02
CA LEU A 539 28.00 -10.18 2.35
C LEU A 539 29.32 -9.44 2.64
N PRO A 540 29.48 -8.84 3.82
CA PRO A 540 30.68 -8.09 4.16
C PRO A 540 31.95 -8.94 4.10
N ASP A 541 33.03 -8.38 3.59
CA ASP A 541 34.34 -9.01 3.63
C ASP A 541 34.75 -9.34 5.08
N GLY A 542 35.31 -10.53 5.30
CA GLY A 542 35.71 -11.02 6.61
C GLY A 542 34.59 -11.56 7.50
N LEU A 543 33.31 -11.50 7.04
CA LEU A 543 32.19 -12.04 7.82
C LEU A 543 32.33 -13.56 8.06
N CYS A 544 32.65 -14.33 7.01
CA CYS A 544 32.84 -15.76 7.14
C CYS A 544 33.99 -16.08 8.13
N ASP A 545 35.10 -15.36 8.03
CA ASP A 545 36.24 -15.54 8.93
C ASP A 545 35.86 -15.26 10.39
N ALA A 546 35.04 -14.23 10.63
CA ALA A 546 34.55 -13.91 11.97
C ALA A 546 33.59 -14.96 12.52
N LEU A 547 32.89 -15.71 11.64
CA LEU A 547 31.91 -16.72 12.03
C LEU A 547 32.46 -18.14 12.11
N THR A 548 33.58 -18.46 11.48
CA THR A 548 34.21 -19.81 11.52
C THR A 548 34.60 -20.33 12.91
N PRO A 549 34.89 -19.49 13.95
CA PRO A 549 35.17 -19.99 15.29
C PRO A 549 33.96 -20.61 16.02
N TYR A 550 32.72 -20.36 15.56
CA TYR A 550 31.52 -20.86 16.22
C TYR A 550 31.15 -22.26 15.74
N ASP A 551 30.61 -23.09 16.65
CA ASP A 551 30.14 -24.44 16.35
C ASP A 551 28.68 -24.46 15.87
N THR A 552 27.92 -23.43 16.25
CA THR A 552 26.53 -23.27 15.88
C THR A 552 26.28 -21.82 15.50
N ILE A 553 25.70 -21.60 14.34
CA ILE A 553 25.31 -20.28 13.86
C ILE A 553 23.78 -20.31 13.61
N LEU A 554 23.06 -19.38 14.21
CA LEU A 554 21.65 -19.13 13.91
C LEU A 554 21.53 -17.78 13.22
N PHE A 555 20.93 -17.75 12.04
CA PHE A 555 20.58 -16.53 11.34
C PHE A 555 19.07 -16.27 11.44
N ALA A 556 18.68 -15.06 11.83
CA ALA A 556 17.28 -14.63 11.90
C ALA A 556 17.03 -13.38 11.05
N GLU A 557 16.01 -13.40 10.21
CA GLU A 557 15.66 -12.28 9.34
C GLU A 557 14.16 -12.16 9.04
N ASP A 558 13.66 -10.93 8.89
CA ASP A 558 12.29 -10.58 8.57
C ASP A 558 12.00 -10.54 7.04
N SER A 559 12.72 -11.34 6.27
CA SER A 559 12.61 -11.51 4.83
C SER A 559 12.13 -12.91 4.47
N VAL A 560 11.56 -13.10 3.27
CA VAL A 560 11.23 -14.45 2.76
C VAL A 560 12.49 -15.32 2.73
N ARG A 561 12.34 -16.61 3.10
CA ARG A 561 13.45 -17.57 3.16
C ARG A 561 14.17 -17.70 1.83
N THR A 562 13.42 -17.93 0.75
CA THR A 562 14.02 -18.13 -0.58
C THR A 562 14.65 -16.86 -1.12
N GLY A 563 15.95 -16.91 -1.40
CA GLY A 563 16.74 -15.75 -1.84
C GLY A 563 17.16 -14.82 -0.70
N SER A 564 17.03 -15.26 0.55
CA SER A 564 17.39 -14.50 1.73
C SER A 564 18.91 -14.35 1.91
N ILE A 565 19.31 -13.43 2.79
CA ILE A 565 20.72 -13.26 3.17
C ILE A 565 21.21 -14.45 3.98
N GLY A 566 20.33 -15.04 4.80
CA GLY A 566 20.66 -16.24 5.56
C GLY A 566 20.96 -17.45 4.67
N GLU A 567 20.22 -17.67 3.58
CA GLU A 567 20.56 -18.72 2.60
C GLU A 567 21.92 -18.45 1.95
N GLN A 568 22.19 -17.20 1.57
CA GLN A 568 23.47 -16.81 0.96
C GLN A 568 24.65 -16.99 1.94
N LEU A 569 24.46 -16.64 3.23
CA LEU A 569 25.48 -16.83 4.26
C LEU A 569 25.73 -18.32 4.52
N GLY A 570 24.66 -19.14 4.62
CA GLY A 570 24.82 -20.59 4.79
C GLY A 570 25.63 -21.23 3.66
N PHE A 571 25.35 -20.80 2.42
CA PHE A 571 26.15 -21.25 1.26
C PHE A 571 27.60 -20.76 1.31
N ALA A 572 27.84 -19.49 1.69
CA ALA A 572 29.19 -18.95 1.83
C ALA A 572 30.03 -19.68 2.91
N LEU A 573 29.44 -20.00 4.06
CA LEU A 573 30.07 -20.78 5.12
C LEU A 573 30.45 -22.19 4.66
N GLN A 574 29.59 -22.84 3.87
CA GLN A 574 29.89 -24.13 3.26
C GLN A 574 31.10 -24.04 2.31
N GLN A 575 31.18 -22.98 1.49
CA GLN A 575 32.32 -22.74 0.61
C GLN A 575 33.63 -22.53 1.38
N CYS A 576 33.56 -21.90 2.57
CA CYS A 576 34.71 -21.74 3.48
C CYS A 576 35.05 -23.03 4.25
N SER A 577 34.43 -24.17 3.92
CA SER A 577 34.64 -25.47 4.59
C SER A 577 34.33 -25.46 6.09
N TRP A 578 33.47 -24.55 6.56
CA TRP A 578 33.00 -24.55 7.93
C TRP A 578 32.16 -25.81 8.23
N GLN A 579 32.38 -26.45 9.37
CA GLN A 579 31.80 -27.75 9.74
C GLN A 579 30.78 -27.66 10.87
N GLY A 580 30.36 -26.48 11.26
CA GLY A 580 29.38 -26.27 12.32
C GLY A 580 27.95 -26.54 11.87
N SER A 581 27.01 -26.26 12.76
CA SER A 581 25.56 -26.33 12.46
C SER A 581 24.99 -24.97 12.12
N TYR A 582 24.27 -24.89 11.04
CA TYR A 582 23.61 -23.67 10.57
C TYR A 582 22.10 -23.77 10.72
N LEU A 583 21.49 -22.83 11.45
CA LEU A 583 20.05 -22.71 11.64
C LEU A 583 19.58 -21.41 10.99
N LEU A 584 18.51 -21.46 10.22
CA LEU A 584 17.96 -20.29 9.55
C LEU A 584 16.50 -20.10 9.95
N HIS A 585 16.21 -18.95 10.55
CA HIS A 585 14.87 -18.42 10.78
C HIS A 585 14.60 -17.28 9.82
N ALA A 586 13.59 -17.41 9.01
CA ALA A 586 13.15 -16.44 8.02
C ALA A 586 11.63 -16.58 7.81
N VAL A 587 11.04 -15.68 7.07
CA VAL A 587 9.60 -15.74 6.79
C VAL A 587 9.30 -16.89 5.82
N ASP A 588 8.65 -17.93 6.30
CA ASP A 588 8.24 -19.09 5.50
C ASP A 588 6.83 -18.94 4.90
N ASN A 589 5.91 -18.40 5.69
CA ASN A 589 4.55 -18.16 5.21
C ASN A 589 4.39 -16.70 4.76
N THR A 590 4.19 -16.50 3.47
CA THR A 590 4.03 -15.17 2.87
C THR A 590 2.60 -14.61 2.97
N HIS A 591 1.63 -15.41 3.42
CA HIS A 591 0.23 -14.98 3.66
C HIS A 591 0.07 -14.46 5.09
N LEU A 592 0.88 -13.47 5.47
CA LEU A 592 0.85 -12.87 6.79
C LEU A 592 -0.41 -12.03 6.97
N LEU A 593 -1.29 -12.47 7.84
CA LEU A 593 -2.50 -11.74 8.20
C LEU A 593 -2.15 -10.46 8.98
N HIS A 594 -3.13 -9.59 9.13
CA HIS A 594 -2.97 -8.36 9.90
C HIS A 594 -2.82 -8.66 11.40
N ALA A 595 -1.74 -8.18 11.99
CA ALA A 595 -1.39 -8.31 13.40
C ALA A 595 -0.39 -7.20 13.78
N ASN A 596 0.03 -7.11 15.04
CA ASN A 596 1.18 -6.30 15.41
C ASN A 596 2.51 -7.05 15.13
N VAL A 597 3.64 -6.36 15.11
CA VAL A 597 4.95 -6.97 14.77
C VAL A 597 5.36 -8.08 15.74
N PRO A 598 5.23 -7.94 17.08
CA PRO A 598 5.52 -9.04 18.01
C PRO A 598 4.67 -10.29 17.75
N GLU A 599 3.39 -10.14 17.39
CA GLU A 599 2.53 -11.28 17.04
C GLU A 599 2.98 -11.93 15.74
N LEU A 600 3.37 -11.14 14.71
CA LEU A 600 3.89 -11.66 13.44
C LEU A 600 5.21 -12.42 13.66
N ARG A 601 6.15 -11.86 14.43
CA ARG A 601 7.40 -12.56 14.78
C ARG A 601 7.13 -13.91 15.45
N LYS A 602 6.24 -13.94 16.43
CA LYS A 602 5.86 -15.19 17.10
C LYS A 602 5.26 -16.21 16.14
N ASP A 603 4.38 -15.79 15.23
CA ASP A 603 3.76 -16.68 14.25
C ASP A 603 4.78 -17.23 13.24
N GLN A 604 5.86 -16.48 12.97
CA GLN A 604 6.96 -16.88 12.08
C GLN A 604 8.16 -17.50 12.83
N GLN A 605 8.07 -17.68 14.16
CA GLN A 605 9.15 -18.19 15.00
C GLN A 605 10.43 -17.33 14.92
N LEU A 606 10.27 -16.03 14.77
CA LEU A 606 11.35 -15.03 14.73
C LEU A 606 11.56 -14.34 16.09
N ASP A 607 10.70 -14.59 17.08
CA ASP A 607 10.82 -14.01 18.42
C ASP A 607 11.95 -14.68 19.22
N ALA A 608 12.54 -13.96 20.15
CA ALA A 608 13.67 -14.39 20.96
C ALA A 608 13.47 -15.74 21.65
N ALA A 609 12.24 -16.04 22.11
CA ALA A 609 11.93 -17.31 22.78
C ALA A 609 11.99 -18.50 21.81
N ALA A 610 11.53 -18.34 20.58
CA ALA A 610 11.62 -19.37 19.55
C ALA A 610 13.07 -19.61 19.15
N LEU A 611 13.85 -18.54 18.90
CA LEU A 611 15.28 -18.64 18.57
C LEU A 611 16.09 -19.36 19.67
N CYS A 612 15.86 -18.98 20.93
CA CYS A 612 16.50 -19.63 22.07
C CYS A 612 16.11 -21.12 22.17
N THR A 613 14.83 -21.43 22.01
CA THR A 613 14.32 -22.81 22.11
C THR A 613 14.94 -23.72 21.05
N ASP A 614 15.04 -23.22 19.81
CA ASP A 614 15.59 -23.99 18.70
C ASP A 614 17.08 -24.32 18.93
N ILE A 615 17.87 -23.36 19.38
CA ILE A 615 19.27 -23.60 19.77
C ILE A 615 19.37 -24.64 20.88
N LEU A 616 18.60 -24.52 21.96
CA LEU A 616 18.65 -25.46 23.09
C LEU A 616 18.27 -26.88 22.66
N ASN A 617 17.29 -27.04 21.79
CA ASN A 617 16.91 -28.34 21.24
C ASN A 617 18.02 -28.91 20.36
N HIS A 618 18.60 -28.12 19.48
CA HIS A 618 19.70 -28.52 18.63
C HIS A 618 20.94 -29.00 19.44
N LEU A 619 21.28 -28.29 20.52
CA LEU A 619 22.38 -28.68 21.39
C LEU A 619 22.10 -30.00 22.12
N LYS A 620 20.85 -30.29 22.53
CA LYS A 620 20.50 -31.57 23.14
C LYS A 620 20.59 -32.73 22.13
N GLU A 621 20.15 -32.53 20.89
CA GLU A 621 20.26 -33.54 19.83
C GLU A 621 21.71 -33.89 19.50
N LYS A 622 22.63 -32.93 19.56
CA LYS A 622 24.08 -33.20 19.39
C LYS A 622 24.72 -33.96 20.54
N GLN A 623 24.13 -33.93 21.73
CA GLN A 623 24.64 -34.62 22.91
C GLN A 623 24.05 -36.04 23.04
N ALA A 624 22.95 -36.34 22.39
CA ALA A 624 22.29 -37.64 22.35
C ALA A 624 22.88 -38.53 21.24
#